data_0c328445d7be8bcd589c04b9b7393599
#
_entry.id   0c328445d7be8bcd589c04b9b7393599
#
_cell.length_a   1.000
_cell.length_b   1.000
_cell.length_c   1.000
_cell.angle_alpha   90.00
_cell.angle_beta   90.00
_cell.angle_gamma   90.00
#
_symmetry.space_group_name_H-M   'P 1'
#
loop_
_entity.id
_entity.type
_entity.pdbx_description
1 polymer ?
#
loop_
_entity_poly.entity_id
_entity_poly.type
_entity_poly.pdbx_seq_one_letter_code
_entity_poly.pdbx_strand_id
1 'polypeptide(L)'
;MLRRTPIQAAVFLGLITCSLGAWADTGDACPAVLNHKFKRLQDEAPQDLCQYKGKVALIVNTASYCGFTKQYEGLEAMYGKYSDQGLVVLGFPSNDFGKQEPGNDKQIADFCFNTYGVKFPMFSKSSVMGKDVNPMYAQLIKATGTTPKWNFYKYLIDRKGNVVAAYSSVTTPDDKKLVADVEKALAAQ
;
A
#
# COMPACT_ATOMS: atom_id res chain seq x y z
N MET A 1 -6.73 54.85 -74.31
CA MET A 1 -7.54 53.69 -73.93
C MET A 1 -6.72 52.85 -72.93
N LEU A 2 -6.93 53.05 -71.64
CA LEU A 2 -6.23 52.28 -70.57
C LEU A 2 -7.12 51.11 -70.14
N ARG A 3 -6.60 49.90 -70.32
CA ARG A 3 -7.25 48.66 -69.78
C ARG A 3 -6.78 48.44 -68.35
N ARG A 4 -7.74 48.45 -67.41
CA ARG A 4 -7.53 48.04 -66.01
C ARG A 4 -7.72 46.54 -65.90
N THR A 5 -6.69 45.84 -65.42
CA THR A 5 -6.75 44.43 -65.00
C THR A 5 -7.22 44.32 -63.53
N PRO A 6 -8.11 43.42 -63.17
CA PRO A 6 -8.50 43.23 -61.78
C PRO A 6 -7.48 42.33 -61.05
N ILE A 7 -7.09 42.75 -59.82
CA ILE A 7 -6.27 42.00 -58.93
C ILE A 7 -7.20 41.05 -58.18
N GLN A 8 -7.01 39.76 -58.35
CA GLN A 8 -7.66 38.73 -57.56
C GLN A 8 -6.91 38.55 -56.23
N ALA A 9 -7.57 38.89 -55.13
CA ALA A 9 -7.06 38.60 -53.81
C ALA A 9 -7.38 37.15 -53.41
N ALA A 10 -6.35 36.31 -53.30
CA ALA A 10 -6.48 34.96 -52.79
C ALA A 10 -6.53 35.00 -51.25
N VAL A 11 -7.67 34.64 -50.67
CA VAL A 11 -7.85 34.46 -49.21
C VAL A 11 -7.36 33.04 -48.87
N PHE A 12 -6.19 32.94 -48.21
CA PHE A 12 -5.74 31.71 -47.62
C PHE A 12 -6.45 31.49 -46.27
N LEU A 13 -7.40 30.57 -46.24
CA LEU A 13 -8.04 30.12 -45.04
C LEU A 13 -7.13 29.09 -44.37
N GLY A 14 -6.32 29.54 -43.36
CA GLY A 14 -5.50 28.66 -42.56
C GLY A 14 -6.34 27.83 -41.62
N LEU A 15 -6.47 26.54 -41.85
CA LEU A 15 -7.03 25.57 -40.92
C LEU A 15 -6.06 25.40 -39.74
N ILE A 16 -6.36 26.02 -38.60
CA ILE A 16 -5.68 25.74 -37.32
C ILE A 16 -6.27 24.42 -36.80
N THR A 17 -5.58 23.31 -37.01
CA THR A 17 -5.89 22.03 -36.34
C THR A 17 -5.44 22.12 -34.88
N CYS A 18 -6.38 22.41 -34.00
CA CYS A 18 -6.16 22.31 -32.56
C CYS A 18 -6.08 20.84 -32.19
N SER A 19 -4.86 20.28 -32.08
CA SER A 19 -4.62 18.96 -31.52
C SER A 19 -4.92 19.02 -30.01
N LEU A 20 -6.10 18.54 -29.66
CA LEU A 20 -6.44 18.25 -28.25
C LEU A 20 -5.52 17.11 -27.80
N GLY A 21 -4.39 17.45 -27.20
CA GLY A 21 -3.58 16.50 -26.44
C GLY A 21 -4.45 15.92 -25.34
N ALA A 22 -4.82 14.64 -25.46
CA ALA A 22 -5.43 13.89 -24.38
C ALA A 22 -4.40 13.83 -23.23
N TRP A 23 -4.60 14.64 -22.23
CA TRP A 23 -3.91 14.51 -20.96
C TRP A 23 -4.47 13.23 -20.33
N ALA A 24 -3.74 12.12 -20.48
CA ALA A 24 -4.02 10.93 -19.70
C ALA A 24 -3.71 11.31 -18.25
N ASP A 25 -4.75 11.59 -17.48
CA ASP A 25 -4.69 11.72 -16.02
C ASP A 25 -4.40 10.33 -15.44
N THR A 26 -3.12 9.94 -15.43
CA THR A 26 -2.65 8.68 -14.86
C THR A 26 -2.53 8.75 -13.33
N GLY A 27 -2.84 9.89 -12.72
CA GLY A 27 -2.68 10.17 -11.29
C GLY A 27 -3.83 9.70 -10.41
N ASP A 28 -5.01 9.42 -10.98
CA ASP A 28 -6.22 9.17 -10.19
C ASP A 28 -6.60 7.69 -10.01
N ALA A 29 -6.01 6.78 -10.73
CA ALA A 29 -6.28 5.35 -10.58
C ALA A 29 -5.70 4.78 -9.28
N CYS A 30 -6.46 3.89 -8.62
CA CYS A 30 -5.98 3.15 -7.46
C CYS A 30 -4.83 2.22 -7.87
N PRO A 31 -3.67 2.24 -7.18
CA PRO A 31 -2.59 1.28 -7.43
C PRO A 31 -3.09 -0.16 -7.30
N ALA A 32 -2.69 -1.03 -8.23
CA ALA A 32 -3.18 -2.41 -8.28
C ALA A 32 -3.00 -3.16 -6.95
N VAL A 33 -1.89 -2.93 -6.24
CA VAL A 33 -1.59 -3.55 -4.94
C VAL A 33 -2.51 -3.07 -3.81
N LEU A 34 -3.15 -1.91 -3.96
CA LEU A 34 -4.12 -1.36 -3.02
C LEU A 34 -5.58 -1.50 -3.50
N ASN A 35 -5.81 -1.98 -4.73
CA ASN A 35 -7.15 -2.15 -5.27
C ASN A 35 -7.83 -3.43 -4.74
N HIS A 36 -7.97 -3.49 -3.43
CA HIS A 36 -8.57 -4.62 -2.71
C HIS A 36 -9.44 -4.13 -1.57
N LYS A 37 -10.43 -4.95 -1.22
CA LYS A 37 -11.31 -4.74 -0.06
C LYS A 37 -11.07 -5.85 0.97
N PHE A 38 -10.90 -5.43 2.21
CA PHE A 38 -10.79 -6.33 3.36
C PHE A 38 -11.75 -5.88 4.45
N LYS A 39 -12.10 -6.79 5.35
CA LYS A 39 -12.85 -6.44 6.56
C LYS A 39 -11.90 -5.86 7.60
N ARG A 40 -12.31 -4.83 8.30
CA ARG A 40 -11.59 -4.29 9.46
C ARG A 40 -11.67 -5.29 10.61
N LEU A 41 -10.57 -5.47 11.33
CA LEU A 41 -10.45 -6.48 12.38
C LEU A 41 -11.44 -6.27 13.54
N GLN A 42 -11.72 -5.01 13.89
CA GLN A 42 -12.48 -4.67 15.09
C GLN A 42 -13.99 -4.93 14.98
N ASP A 43 -14.57 -4.75 13.81
CA ASP A 43 -16.03 -4.73 13.59
C ASP A 43 -16.47 -5.36 12.27
N GLU A 44 -15.54 -5.95 11.56
CA GLU A 44 -15.74 -6.54 10.22
C GLU A 44 -16.31 -5.58 9.15
N ALA A 45 -16.26 -4.27 9.41
CA ALA A 45 -16.69 -3.28 8.42
C ALA A 45 -15.79 -3.34 7.17
N PRO A 46 -16.37 -3.33 5.95
CA PRO A 46 -15.59 -3.37 4.71
C PRO A 46 -14.71 -2.12 4.59
N GLN A 47 -13.43 -2.35 4.28
CA GLN A 47 -12.44 -1.31 4.06
C GLN A 47 -11.87 -1.44 2.66
N ASP A 48 -11.93 -0.37 1.89
CA ASP A 48 -11.29 -0.27 0.58
C ASP A 48 -9.87 0.26 0.79
N LEU A 49 -8.84 -0.51 0.40
CA LEU A 49 -7.46 -0.08 0.59
C LEU A 49 -7.06 1.08 -0.34
N CYS A 50 -7.87 1.41 -1.35
CA CYS A 50 -7.66 2.60 -2.17
C CYS A 50 -7.69 3.90 -1.36
N GLN A 51 -8.27 3.91 -0.16
CA GLN A 51 -8.20 5.05 0.78
C GLN A 51 -6.76 5.39 1.18
N TYR A 52 -5.81 4.48 1.02
CA TYR A 52 -4.38 4.69 1.33
C TYR A 52 -3.55 5.07 0.09
N LYS A 53 -4.18 5.32 -1.05
CA LYS A 53 -3.51 5.84 -2.24
C LYS A 53 -2.71 7.10 -1.91
N GLY A 54 -1.51 7.21 -2.45
CA GLY A 54 -0.60 8.33 -2.20
C GLY A 54 0.14 8.26 -0.86
N LYS A 55 -0.15 7.27 -0.03
CA LYS A 55 0.61 6.99 1.20
C LYS A 55 1.71 5.97 0.97
N VAL A 56 2.76 6.05 1.77
CA VAL A 56 3.72 4.96 1.94
C VAL A 56 3.05 3.91 2.83
N ALA A 57 3.01 2.65 2.41
CA ALA A 57 2.37 1.60 3.19
C ALA A 57 3.38 0.52 3.60
N LEU A 58 3.39 0.18 4.89
CA LEU A 58 4.11 -0.98 5.43
C LEU A 58 3.10 -2.08 5.72
N ILE A 59 3.08 -3.13 4.90
CA ILE A 59 2.19 -4.28 5.04
C ILE A 59 2.88 -5.33 5.90
N VAL A 60 2.21 -5.83 6.93
CA VAL A 60 2.80 -6.78 7.89
C VAL A 60 1.83 -7.94 8.15
N ASN A 61 2.28 -9.19 8.03
CA ASN A 61 1.50 -10.32 8.53
C ASN A 61 1.82 -10.56 10.01
N THR A 62 0.79 -10.69 10.82
CA THR A 62 0.92 -10.67 12.29
C THR A 62 0.38 -11.94 12.94
N ALA A 63 0.78 -12.19 14.19
CA ALA A 63 0.23 -13.24 15.03
C ALA A 63 0.38 -12.91 16.52
N SER A 64 -0.61 -13.35 17.33
CA SER A 64 -0.68 -13.05 18.77
C SER A 64 0.26 -13.91 19.62
N TYR A 65 0.61 -15.12 19.16
CA TYR A 65 1.37 -16.10 19.95
C TYR A 65 2.72 -16.46 19.30
N CYS A 66 3.44 -15.44 18.84
CA CYS A 66 4.72 -15.58 18.13
C CYS A 66 5.86 -15.01 18.96
N GLY A 67 7.07 -15.58 18.83
CA GLY A 67 8.28 -14.98 19.43
C GLY A 67 8.58 -13.55 18.96
N PHE A 68 8.01 -13.15 17.81
CA PHE A 68 8.15 -11.80 17.25
C PHE A 68 6.99 -10.86 17.60
N THR A 69 5.98 -11.28 18.38
CA THR A 69 4.77 -10.49 18.67
C THR A 69 5.09 -9.13 19.31
N LYS A 70 6.19 -9.05 20.07
CA LYS A 70 6.67 -7.78 20.65
C LYS A 70 6.96 -6.70 19.58
N GLN A 71 7.12 -7.06 18.31
CA GLN A 71 7.27 -6.08 17.24
C GLN A 71 6.05 -5.17 17.04
N TYR A 72 4.88 -5.51 17.59
CA TYR A 72 3.74 -4.59 17.62
C TYR A 72 4.09 -3.23 18.26
N GLU A 73 4.89 -3.22 19.33
CA GLU A 73 5.34 -1.98 19.98
C GLU A 73 6.12 -1.08 19.03
N GLY A 74 7.07 -1.67 18.29
CA GLY A 74 7.88 -0.94 17.32
C GLY A 74 7.08 -0.49 16.08
N LEU A 75 6.11 -1.32 15.62
CA LEU A 75 5.22 -0.95 14.52
C LEU A 75 4.32 0.22 14.89
N GLU A 76 3.76 0.21 16.11
CA GLU A 76 2.95 1.31 16.62
C GLU A 76 3.77 2.58 16.80
N ALA A 77 5.00 2.47 17.34
CA ALA A 77 5.93 3.60 17.46
C ALA A 77 6.29 4.19 16.08
N MET A 78 6.56 3.35 15.09
CA MET A 78 6.81 3.78 13.71
C MET A 78 5.58 4.47 13.10
N TYR A 79 4.39 3.89 13.29
CA TYR A 79 3.14 4.49 12.83
C TYR A 79 2.91 5.85 13.49
N GLY A 80 3.04 5.96 14.80
CA GLY A 80 2.90 7.22 15.52
C GLY A 80 3.89 8.29 15.08
N LYS A 81 5.14 7.90 14.74
CA LYS A 81 6.18 8.84 14.29
C LYS A 81 5.94 9.39 12.87
N TYR A 82 5.44 8.55 11.96
CA TYR A 82 5.44 8.86 10.52
C TYR A 82 4.04 9.00 9.90
N SER A 83 2.95 8.73 10.63
CA SER A 83 1.58 8.79 10.09
C SER A 83 1.23 10.16 9.51
N ASP A 84 1.61 11.24 10.20
CA ASP A 84 1.38 12.62 9.74
C ASP A 84 2.23 12.99 8.50
N GLN A 85 3.30 12.24 8.25
CA GLN A 85 4.13 12.38 7.07
C GLN A 85 3.64 11.51 5.90
N GLY A 86 2.59 10.71 6.12
CA GLY A 86 1.93 9.90 5.11
C GLY A 86 2.30 8.42 5.14
N LEU A 87 2.90 7.90 6.23
CA LEU A 87 3.02 6.45 6.43
C LEU A 87 1.68 5.86 6.91
N VAL A 88 1.35 4.68 6.42
CA VAL A 88 0.37 3.79 7.04
C VAL A 88 0.99 2.40 7.27
N VAL A 89 0.73 1.83 8.44
CA VAL A 89 1.02 0.42 8.72
C VAL A 89 -0.28 -0.36 8.57
N LEU A 90 -0.27 -1.47 7.83
CA LEU A 90 -1.45 -2.29 7.58
C LEU A 90 -1.16 -3.71 8.07
N GLY A 91 -1.85 -4.13 9.13
CA GLY A 91 -1.64 -5.43 9.77
C GLY A 91 -2.64 -6.49 9.29
N PHE A 92 -2.12 -7.66 8.94
CA PHE A 92 -2.89 -8.80 8.45
C PHE A 92 -2.62 -10.02 9.36
N PRO A 93 -3.47 -10.29 10.36
CA PRO A 93 -3.37 -11.51 11.17
C PRO A 93 -3.42 -12.76 10.28
N SER A 94 -2.52 -13.72 10.53
CA SER A 94 -2.47 -14.96 9.78
C SER A 94 -2.14 -16.15 10.67
N ASN A 95 -2.85 -17.26 10.45
CA ASN A 95 -2.61 -18.53 11.16
C ASN A 95 -1.75 -19.52 10.35
N ASP A 96 -1.11 -19.05 9.26
CA ASP A 96 -0.35 -19.92 8.36
C ASP A 96 0.94 -20.48 8.99
N PHE A 97 1.48 -19.77 10.01
CA PHE A 97 2.78 -20.10 10.59
C PHE A 97 2.62 -20.63 12.01
N GLY A 98 2.83 -21.92 12.17
CA GLY A 98 2.82 -22.58 13.48
C GLY A 98 1.48 -22.49 14.23
N LYS A 99 0.39 -22.13 13.55
CA LYS A 99 -0.94 -21.91 14.14
C LYS A 99 -0.91 -20.90 15.29
N GLN A 100 -0.09 -19.85 15.12
CA GLN A 100 0.16 -18.85 16.16
C GLN A 100 -0.87 -17.70 16.19
N GLU A 101 -1.94 -17.79 15.36
CA GLU A 101 -3.09 -16.87 15.39
C GLU A 101 -4.41 -17.64 15.43
N PRO A 102 -4.68 -18.43 16.49
CA PRO A 102 -5.87 -19.29 16.55
C PRO A 102 -7.17 -18.52 16.81
N GLY A 103 -7.10 -17.31 17.38
CA GLY A 103 -8.24 -16.49 17.75
C GLY A 103 -9.15 -16.11 16.58
N ASN A 104 -10.39 -15.75 16.87
CA ASN A 104 -11.26 -15.05 15.94
C ASN A 104 -10.88 -13.55 15.89
N ASP A 105 -11.45 -12.80 14.95
CA ASP A 105 -11.12 -11.38 14.73
C ASP A 105 -11.30 -10.54 15.98
N LYS A 106 -12.39 -10.74 16.75
CA LYS A 106 -12.62 -10.03 18.00
C LYS A 106 -11.54 -10.30 19.05
N GLN A 107 -11.16 -11.57 19.23
CA GLN A 107 -10.10 -11.95 20.19
C GLN A 107 -8.75 -11.35 19.80
N ILE A 108 -8.44 -11.35 18.52
CA ILE A 108 -7.21 -10.74 17.98
C ILE A 108 -7.24 -9.22 18.19
N ALA A 109 -8.37 -8.57 17.89
CA ALA A 109 -8.53 -7.12 18.09
C ALA A 109 -8.35 -6.73 19.57
N ASP A 110 -9.01 -7.46 20.48
CA ASP A 110 -8.89 -7.23 21.91
C ASP A 110 -7.45 -7.42 22.40
N PHE A 111 -6.75 -8.45 21.91
CA PHE A 111 -5.34 -8.69 22.24
C PHE A 111 -4.43 -7.55 21.74
N CYS A 112 -4.53 -7.18 20.48
CA CYS A 112 -3.71 -6.13 19.88
C CYS A 112 -3.91 -4.78 20.58
N PHE A 113 -5.17 -4.41 20.86
CA PHE A 113 -5.49 -3.15 21.50
C PHE A 113 -5.09 -3.15 22.99
N ASN A 114 -5.51 -4.16 23.77
CA ASN A 114 -5.30 -4.14 25.22
C ASN A 114 -3.86 -4.42 25.63
N THR A 115 -3.11 -5.22 24.84
CA THR A 115 -1.74 -5.62 25.21
C THR A 115 -0.69 -4.67 24.60
N TYR A 116 -0.90 -4.22 23.36
CA TYR A 116 0.12 -3.44 22.61
C TYR A 116 -0.35 -2.04 22.22
N GLY A 117 -1.60 -1.67 22.54
CA GLY A 117 -2.12 -0.34 22.19
C GLY A 117 -2.17 -0.06 20.69
N VAL A 118 -2.32 -1.09 19.85
CA VAL A 118 -2.28 -0.97 18.40
C VAL A 118 -3.39 -0.06 17.89
N LYS A 119 -3.01 1.00 17.16
CA LYS A 119 -3.91 1.98 16.54
C LYS A 119 -3.82 1.96 15.02
N PHE A 120 -2.74 1.43 14.46
CA PHE A 120 -2.65 1.30 13.01
C PHE A 120 -3.71 0.32 12.49
N PRO A 121 -4.19 0.49 11.23
CA PRO A 121 -5.23 -0.35 10.64
C PRO A 121 -4.87 -1.85 10.64
N MET A 122 -5.81 -2.65 11.16
CA MET A 122 -5.74 -4.11 11.19
C MET A 122 -6.94 -4.69 10.43
N PHE A 123 -6.73 -5.80 9.74
CA PHE A 123 -7.74 -6.47 8.93
C PHE A 123 -8.07 -7.86 9.44
N SER A 124 -9.22 -8.38 9.02
CA SER A 124 -9.65 -9.74 9.35
C SER A 124 -8.59 -10.77 8.99
N LYS A 125 -8.47 -11.80 9.84
CA LYS A 125 -7.51 -12.88 9.65
C LYS A 125 -7.64 -13.52 8.25
N SER A 126 -6.53 -13.67 7.56
CA SER A 126 -6.48 -14.25 6.22
C SER A 126 -5.20 -15.03 5.97
N SER A 127 -5.20 -15.87 4.94
CA SER A 127 -3.98 -16.53 4.49
C SER A 127 -3.07 -15.56 3.73
N VAL A 128 -1.77 -15.62 4.01
CA VAL A 128 -0.73 -14.78 3.39
C VAL A 128 0.24 -15.58 2.54
N MET A 129 0.01 -16.89 2.43
CA MET A 129 0.80 -17.81 1.59
C MET A 129 -0.02 -19.00 1.09
N GLY A 130 0.56 -19.83 0.21
CA GLY A 130 -0.06 -21.05 -0.27
C GLY A 130 -1.20 -20.82 -1.26
N LYS A 131 -2.07 -21.85 -1.41
CA LYS A 131 -3.14 -21.85 -2.41
C LYS A 131 -4.28 -20.85 -2.08
N ASP A 132 -4.49 -20.58 -0.80
CA ASP A 132 -5.56 -19.73 -0.29
C ASP A 132 -5.07 -18.30 0.02
N VAL A 133 -3.88 -17.94 -0.50
CA VAL A 133 -3.28 -16.61 -0.29
C VAL A 133 -4.23 -15.50 -0.71
N ASN A 134 -4.41 -14.49 0.14
CA ASN A 134 -5.24 -13.34 -0.20
C ASN A 134 -4.67 -12.56 -1.40
N PRO A 135 -5.50 -11.90 -2.21
CA PRO A 135 -5.08 -11.34 -3.50
C PRO A 135 -4.00 -10.27 -3.39
N MET A 136 -3.98 -9.48 -2.31
CA MET A 136 -2.93 -8.48 -2.08
C MET A 136 -1.58 -9.14 -1.83
N TYR A 137 -1.51 -10.15 -0.93
CA TYR A 137 -0.26 -10.87 -0.68
C TYR A 137 0.21 -11.63 -1.92
N ALA A 138 -0.68 -12.17 -2.74
CA ALA A 138 -0.30 -12.77 -4.03
C ALA A 138 0.44 -11.77 -4.94
N GLN A 139 -0.01 -10.50 -4.98
CA GLN A 139 0.65 -9.44 -5.74
C GLN A 139 1.99 -9.03 -5.12
N LEU A 140 2.07 -8.89 -3.78
CA LEU A 140 3.31 -8.59 -3.06
C LEU A 140 4.39 -9.64 -3.32
N ILE A 141 4.01 -10.91 -3.24
CA ILE A 141 4.90 -12.05 -3.52
C ILE A 141 5.37 -12.00 -4.98
N LYS A 142 4.45 -11.78 -5.93
CA LYS A 142 4.79 -11.68 -7.35
C LYS A 142 5.76 -10.52 -7.63
N ALA A 143 5.53 -9.37 -7.01
CA ALA A 143 6.35 -8.17 -7.23
C ALA A 143 7.78 -8.30 -6.67
N THR A 144 7.94 -9.03 -5.56
CA THR A 144 9.25 -9.13 -4.86
C THR A 144 9.95 -10.47 -5.06
N GLY A 145 9.26 -11.50 -5.56
CA GLY A 145 9.73 -12.88 -5.53
C GLY A 145 9.88 -13.47 -4.12
N THR A 146 9.40 -12.75 -3.08
CA THR A 146 9.56 -13.13 -1.68
C THR A 146 8.21 -13.53 -1.09
N THR A 147 8.08 -14.80 -0.70
CA THR A 147 6.94 -15.31 0.08
C THR A 147 7.25 -15.17 1.57
N PRO A 148 6.31 -14.73 2.43
CA PRO A 148 6.50 -14.78 3.88
C PRO A 148 6.88 -16.19 4.33
N LYS A 149 7.94 -16.30 5.13
CA LYS A 149 8.39 -17.60 5.70
C LYS A 149 8.02 -17.76 7.16
N TRP A 150 7.55 -16.69 7.78
CA TRP A 150 7.11 -16.66 9.16
C TRP A 150 6.22 -15.43 9.42
N ASN A 151 5.70 -15.27 10.66
CA ASN A 151 4.99 -14.08 11.09
C ASN A 151 5.90 -12.85 11.12
N PHE A 152 5.33 -11.66 11.00
CA PHE A 152 6.01 -10.36 10.99
C PHE A 152 6.97 -10.16 9.81
N TYR A 153 6.72 -10.81 8.64
CA TYR A 153 7.26 -10.35 7.37
C TYR A 153 6.63 -9.03 6.98
N LYS A 154 7.41 -8.19 6.32
CA LYS A 154 6.97 -6.85 5.95
C LYS A 154 7.23 -6.59 4.48
N TYR A 155 6.33 -5.83 3.84
CA TYR A 155 6.51 -5.29 2.49
C TYR A 155 6.31 -3.79 2.55
N LEU A 156 7.23 -3.04 1.94
CA LEU A 156 7.15 -1.59 1.83
C LEU A 156 6.64 -1.21 0.44
N ILE A 157 5.63 -0.34 0.41
CA ILE A 157 5.01 0.18 -0.80
C ILE A 157 5.22 1.70 -0.80
N ASP A 158 5.69 2.25 -1.93
CA ASP A 158 5.85 3.69 -2.10
C ASP A 158 4.51 4.42 -2.38
N ARG A 159 4.53 5.75 -2.47
CA ARG A 159 3.34 6.57 -2.73
C ARG A 159 2.67 6.27 -4.08
N LYS A 160 3.40 5.72 -5.05
CA LYS A 160 2.93 5.35 -6.39
C LYS A 160 2.36 3.93 -6.44
N GLY A 161 2.43 3.19 -5.32
CA GLY A 161 1.95 1.82 -5.24
C GLY A 161 2.96 0.77 -5.69
N ASN A 162 4.23 1.13 -5.88
CA ASN A 162 5.28 0.17 -6.19
C ASN A 162 5.75 -0.53 -4.93
N VAL A 163 5.91 -1.86 -4.98
CA VAL A 163 6.51 -2.62 -3.90
C VAL A 163 8.02 -2.46 -3.97
N VAL A 164 8.60 -1.72 -3.03
CA VAL A 164 10.01 -1.31 -3.07
C VAL A 164 10.93 -2.20 -2.26
N ALA A 165 10.42 -2.91 -1.26
CA ALA A 165 11.21 -3.83 -0.45
C ALA A 165 10.36 -4.88 0.27
N ALA A 166 10.99 -6.00 0.63
CA ALA A 166 10.47 -7.00 1.54
C ALA A 166 11.49 -7.29 2.65
N TYR A 167 11.01 -7.51 3.87
CA TYR A 167 11.84 -7.74 5.05
C TYR A 167 11.37 -8.98 5.79
N SER A 168 12.31 -9.75 6.29
CA SER A 168 12.02 -10.95 7.07
C SER A 168 11.56 -10.61 8.49
N SER A 169 11.12 -11.64 9.23
CA SER A 169 10.67 -11.50 10.62
C SER A 169 11.73 -10.92 11.56
N VAL A 170 13.02 -11.20 11.30
CA VAL A 170 14.13 -10.72 12.15
C VAL A 170 14.44 -9.23 11.96
N THR A 171 13.99 -8.62 10.88
CA THR A 171 14.09 -7.17 10.69
C THR A 171 13.04 -6.49 11.56
N THR A 172 13.48 -5.91 12.67
CA THR A 172 12.61 -5.19 13.61
C THR A 172 12.16 -3.83 13.03
N PRO A 173 11.05 -3.24 13.51
CA PRO A 173 10.58 -1.94 13.02
C PRO A 173 11.58 -0.79 13.22
N ASP A 174 12.50 -0.89 14.16
CA ASP A 174 13.58 0.07 14.43
C ASP A 174 14.89 -0.26 13.68
N ASP A 175 14.91 -1.30 12.85
CA ASP A 175 16.05 -1.62 12.00
C ASP A 175 16.45 -0.43 11.12
N LYS A 176 17.73 -0.08 11.12
CA LYS A 176 18.25 1.10 10.43
C LYS A 176 17.95 1.10 8.94
N LYS A 177 17.99 -0.08 8.29
CA LYS A 177 17.69 -0.19 6.85
C LYS A 177 16.20 0.00 6.59
N LEU A 178 15.33 -0.63 7.38
CA LEU A 178 13.89 -0.47 7.24
C LEU A 178 13.47 1.00 7.46
N VAL A 179 13.98 1.64 8.51
CA VAL A 179 13.71 3.05 8.79
C VAL A 179 14.18 3.95 7.64
N ALA A 180 15.41 3.77 7.16
CA ALA A 180 15.95 4.55 6.05
C ALA A 180 15.12 4.37 4.76
N ASP A 181 14.68 3.15 4.45
CA ASP A 181 13.86 2.87 3.27
C ASP A 181 12.46 3.52 3.40
N VAL A 182 11.86 3.53 4.61
CA VAL A 182 10.61 4.24 4.90
C VAL A 182 10.79 5.75 4.73
N GLU A 183 11.82 6.33 5.33
CA GLU A 183 12.09 7.78 5.22
C GLU A 183 12.36 8.19 3.77
N LYS A 184 13.09 7.39 3.02
CA LYS A 184 13.31 7.59 1.58
C LYS A 184 12.01 7.55 0.78
N ALA A 185 11.14 6.58 1.07
CA ALA A 185 9.83 6.48 0.40
C ALA A 185 8.91 7.66 0.75
N LEU A 186 8.96 8.14 2.00
CA LEU A 186 8.20 9.32 2.44
C LEU A 186 8.68 10.61 1.78
N ALA A 187 9.99 10.77 1.55
CA ALA A 187 10.59 11.94 0.91
C ALA A 187 10.37 11.95 -0.63
N ALA A 188 10.07 10.81 -1.24
CA ALA A 188 9.80 10.73 -2.68
C ALA A 188 8.40 11.32 -3.00
N GLN A 189 8.36 12.23 -4.00
CA GLN A 189 7.12 12.83 -4.53
C GLN A 189 6.56 12.02 -5.71
#